data_f77fc167786a46fb816a1f71be1f7464
#
_entry.id   f77fc167786a46fb816a1f71be1f7464
#
_cell.length_a   1.000
_cell.length_b   1.000
_cell.length_c   1.000
_cell.angle_alpha   90.00
_cell.angle_beta   90.00
_cell.angle_gamma   90.00
#
_symmetry.space_group_name_H-M   'P 1'
#
loop_
_entity.id
_entity.type
_entity.pdbx_description
1 polymer ?
#
loop_
_entity_poly.entity_id
_entity_poly.type
_entity_poly.pdbx_seq_one_letter_code
_entity_poly.pdbx_strand_id
1 'polypeptide(L)'
;CRPGLNDSFEMSGRIAIILKGYPRLSETFIAQEIRGLEERGLDIEIVSLRHPTDSHTHPVHEEIEAPVRYLPEYLYQEPRRVWVAWRAMRKLVAYRKARRTWLRDLFRDRTPNRIRRFGQALVLAHELAPDIEHLHVHFLHTPASVARYAATLTGRPWTVSAHAKDIWTTPEWEKREKLAAASWLVTCSSYARDHLAALDNGPGKVELVYHGLDADRFPSTPNRRSLRDGSDPDQPMHLLCVGRAVEKKGHDILLDAVAGLPSHINWRLWHVGGGELCDRLKVQAERLGISDSVVWFGALPQDKVLDLYRKADLFVLASRIGSDGDRDGLPNVLMEAQSQSLVCVATDVSAIPELIVDGETGLLVPPEDPDALKNAIAALAVNAEHRLFLGRAGEARVRSAFSFRAGVDRLAVKLGAAGILSGRNAA
;
A
#
# COMPACT_ATOMS: atom_id res chain seq x y z
N CYS A 1 -19.43 32.98 -18.46
CA CYS A 1 -18.20 32.55 -19.14
C CYS A 1 -17.46 31.58 -18.23
N ARG A 2 -17.48 30.28 -18.52
CA ARG A 2 -16.62 29.27 -17.93
C ARG A 2 -15.27 29.31 -18.68
N PRO A 3 -14.12 29.35 -18.02
CA PRO A 3 -12.85 29.10 -18.70
C PRO A 3 -12.78 27.61 -19.06
N GLY A 4 -12.53 27.32 -20.33
CA GLY A 4 -12.35 25.95 -20.83
C GLY A 4 -11.07 25.35 -20.27
N LEU A 5 -11.19 24.23 -19.58
CA LEU A 5 -10.12 23.28 -19.31
C LEU A 5 -9.94 22.42 -20.58
N ASN A 6 -9.21 22.94 -21.53
CA ASN A 6 -8.65 22.19 -22.66
C ASN A 6 -7.19 22.63 -22.84
N ASP A 7 -6.36 22.39 -21.82
CA ASP A 7 -4.94 22.21 -22.04
C ASP A 7 -4.68 20.69 -22.00
N SER A 8 -4.76 20.07 -23.18
CA SER A 8 -4.17 18.76 -23.43
C SER A 8 -2.68 18.90 -23.17
N PHE A 9 -2.21 18.41 -22.02
CA PHE A 9 -0.80 18.24 -21.75
C PHE A 9 -0.26 17.20 -22.75
N GLU A 10 0.32 17.65 -23.87
CA GLU A 10 1.13 16.80 -24.72
C GLU A 10 2.38 16.38 -23.93
N MET A 11 2.30 15.21 -23.30
CA MET A 11 3.45 14.54 -22.70
C MET A 11 4.25 13.89 -23.82
N SER A 12 5.46 14.35 -24.05
CA SER A 12 6.31 13.89 -25.15
C SER A 12 7.17 12.67 -24.82
N GLY A 13 7.05 12.05 -23.64
CA GLY A 13 7.92 10.97 -23.22
C GLY A 13 7.23 9.83 -22.52
N ARG A 14 7.72 8.60 -22.73
CA ARG A 14 7.26 7.36 -22.13
C ARG A 14 7.90 7.14 -20.76
N ILE A 15 7.15 6.54 -19.82
CA ILE A 15 7.59 6.28 -18.45
C ILE A 15 7.72 4.77 -18.21
N ALA A 16 8.84 4.32 -17.64
CA ALA A 16 8.94 2.95 -17.14
C ALA A 16 8.57 2.90 -15.67
N ILE A 17 7.52 2.15 -15.32
CA ILE A 17 7.13 1.86 -13.92
C ILE A 17 7.75 0.54 -13.50
N ILE A 18 8.67 0.60 -12.53
CA ILE A 18 9.46 -0.55 -12.07
C ILE A 18 8.82 -1.15 -10.81
N LEU A 19 8.45 -2.42 -10.89
CA LEU A 19 7.74 -3.16 -9.84
C LEU A 19 8.54 -4.39 -9.39
N LYS A 20 8.31 -4.82 -8.14
CA LYS A 20 8.91 -6.04 -7.61
C LYS A 20 8.42 -7.30 -8.33
N GLY A 21 7.15 -7.33 -8.71
CA GLY A 21 6.47 -8.38 -9.45
C GLY A 21 5.13 -7.86 -9.95
N TYR A 22 4.69 -8.30 -11.12
CA TYR A 22 3.42 -7.89 -11.72
C TYR A 22 2.89 -9.02 -12.64
N PRO A 23 1.56 -9.27 -12.68
CA PRO A 23 0.54 -8.79 -11.74
C PRO A 23 0.64 -9.42 -10.34
N ARG A 24 0.08 -8.75 -9.30
CA ARG A 24 0.04 -9.25 -7.92
C ARG A 24 -1.27 -8.85 -7.22
N LEU A 25 -1.96 -9.84 -6.66
CA LEU A 25 -3.22 -9.62 -5.93
C LEU A 25 -3.05 -8.76 -4.66
N SER A 26 -1.91 -8.88 -4.00
CA SER A 26 -1.64 -8.12 -2.76
C SER A 26 -1.27 -6.65 -2.99
N GLU A 27 -1.11 -6.22 -4.23
CA GLU A 27 -0.65 -4.89 -4.63
C GLU A 27 -1.63 -4.23 -5.63
N THR A 28 -2.94 -4.49 -5.49
CA THR A 28 -3.99 -3.95 -6.38
C THR A 28 -4.01 -2.43 -6.44
N PHE A 29 -3.60 -1.75 -5.37
CA PHE A 29 -3.49 -0.29 -5.35
C PHE A 29 -2.49 0.24 -6.40
N ILE A 30 -1.40 -0.49 -6.69
CA ILE A 30 -0.46 -0.13 -7.75
C ILE A 30 -1.11 -0.30 -9.13
N ALA A 31 -1.85 -1.40 -9.34
CA ALA A 31 -2.56 -1.61 -10.61
C ALA A 31 -3.61 -0.51 -10.83
N GLN A 32 -4.36 -0.13 -9.80
CA GLN A 32 -5.30 0.99 -9.87
C GLN A 32 -4.61 2.31 -10.20
N GLU A 33 -3.45 2.59 -9.57
CA GLU A 33 -2.66 3.77 -9.84
C GLU A 33 -2.18 3.80 -11.30
N ILE A 34 -1.63 2.69 -11.82
CA ILE A 34 -1.19 2.58 -13.22
C ILE A 34 -2.38 2.84 -14.16
N ARG A 35 -3.51 2.17 -13.95
CA ARG A 35 -4.72 2.38 -14.74
C ARG A 35 -5.17 3.85 -14.72
N GLY A 36 -5.19 4.44 -13.52
CA GLY A 36 -5.53 5.85 -13.36
C GLY A 36 -4.55 6.82 -14.04
N LEU A 37 -3.27 6.47 -14.13
CA LEU A 37 -2.26 7.26 -14.87
C LEU A 37 -2.45 7.11 -16.39
N GLU A 38 -2.76 5.92 -16.90
CA GLU A 38 -3.10 5.70 -18.33
C GLU A 38 -4.31 6.52 -18.74
N GLU A 39 -5.37 6.54 -17.91
CA GLU A 39 -6.58 7.36 -18.14
C GLU A 39 -6.28 8.86 -18.24
N ARG A 40 -5.15 9.31 -17.70
CA ARG A 40 -4.66 10.69 -17.78
C ARG A 40 -3.68 10.91 -18.93
N GLY A 41 -3.55 9.92 -19.81
CA GLY A 41 -2.75 9.99 -21.02
C GLY A 41 -1.24 9.76 -20.84
N LEU A 42 -0.80 9.16 -19.71
CA LEU A 42 0.60 8.76 -19.58
C LEU A 42 0.86 7.49 -20.40
N ASP A 43 1.89 7.54 -21.24
CA ASP A 43 2.41 6.35 -21.93
C ASP A 43 3.37 5.60 -21.01
N ILE A 44 2.98 4.38 -20.63
CA ILE A 44 3.63 3.60 -19.56
C ILE A 44 4.16 2.28 -20.11
N GLU A 45 5.37 1.90 -19.70
CA GLU A 45 5.87 0.53 -19.77
C GLU A 45 6.05 -0.03 -18.35
N ILE A 46 5.47 -1.18 -18.04
CA ILE A 46 5.67 -1.85 -16.76
C ILE A 46 6.91 -2.72 -16.82
N VAL A 47 7.85 -2.52 -15.90
CA VAL A 47 9.05 -3.34 -15.74
C VAL A 47 8.94 -4.15 -14.47
N SER A 48 8.73 -5.45 -14.59
CA SER A 48 8.63 -6.37 -13.46
C SER A 48 9.95 -7.09 -13.20
N LEU A 49 10.43 -7.06 -11.95
CA LEU A 49 11.69 -7.71 -11.56
C LEU A 49 11.58 -9.23 -11.46
N ARG A 50 10.36 -9.78 -11.57
CA ARG A 50 10.09 -11.22 -11.58
C ARG A 50 8.77 -11.53 -12.27
N HIS A 51 8.61 -12.77 -12.67
CA HIS A 51 7.34 -13.28 -13.20
C HIS A 51 6.27 -13.34 -12.09
N PRO A 52 4.97 -13.31 -12.47
CA PRO A 52 3.87 -13.47 -11.52
C PRO A 52 3.94 -14.83 -10.83
N THR A 53 3.57 -14.84 -9.55
CA THR A 53 3.50 -16.06 -8.73
C THR A 53 2.05 -16.42 -8.37
N ASP A 54 1.13 -15.48 -8.55
CA ASP A 54 -0.29 -15.66 -8.23
C ASP A 54 -0.99 -16.32 -9.42
N SER A 55 -1.81 -17.33 -9.16
CA SER A 55 -2.58 -18.06 -10.19
C SER A 55 -3.80 -17.31 -10.69
N HIS A 56 -4.21 -16.27 -9.98
CA HIS A 56 -5.36 -15.41 -10.31
C HIS A 56 -4.94 -13.96 -10.41
N THR A 57 -5.63 -13.22 -11.27
CA THR A 57 -5.48 -11.78 -11.44
C THR A 57 -6.71 -11.04 -10.94
N HIS A 58 -6.55 -9.80 -10.53
CA HIS A 58 -7.68 -8.92 -10.23
C HIS A 58 -8.18 -8.28 -11.54
N PRO A 59 -9.49 -8.03 -11.74
CA PRO A 59 -10.03 -7.43 -12.98
C PRO A 59 -9.29 -6.16 -13.44
N VAL A 60 -8.84 -5.32 -12.52
CA VAL A 60 -8.07 -4.11 -12.86
C VAL A 60 -6.79 -4.39 -13.69
N HIS A 61 -6.20 -5.58 -13.56
CA HIS A 61 -5.01 -5.92 -14.36
C HIS A 61 -5.34 -6.17 -15.83
N GLU A 62 -6.59 -6.53 -16.13
CA GLU A 62 -7.08 -6.75 -17.50
C GLU A 62 -7.45 -5.43 -18.20
N GLU A 63 -7.65 -4.36 -17.41
CA GLU A 63 -7.96 -3.02 -17.90
C GLU A 63 -6.70 -2.20 -18.25
N ILE A 64 -5.51 -2.66 -17.81
CA ILE A 64 -4.23 -1.97 -18.05
C ILE A 64 -3.69 -2.34 -19.42
N GLU A 65 -3.40 -1.33 -20.24
CA GLU A 65 -2.91 -1.48 -21.62
C GLU A 65 -1.38 -1.46 -21.71
N ALA A 66 -0.69 -0.99 -20.67
CA ALA A 66 0.76 -0.87 -20.62
C ALA A 66 1.46 -2.23 -20.87
N PRO A 67 2.41 -2.29 -21.82
CA PRO A 67 3.19 -3.49 -22.04
C PRO A 67 4.04 -3.83 -20.82
N VAL A 68 4.17 -5.14 -20.55
CA VAL A 68 4.93 -5.65 -19.41
C VAL A 68 6.23 -6.29 -19.86
N ARG A 69 7.35 -5.78 -19.35
CA ARG A 69 8.68 -6.35 -19.53
C ARG A 69 9.11 -7.08 -18.26
N TYR A 70 9.46 -8.33 -18.37
CA TYR A 70 10.00 -9.12 -17.26
C TYR A 70 11.51 -9.15 -17.30
N LEU A 71 12.15 -8.83 -16.17
CA LEU A 71 13.59 -9.01 -15.98
C LEU A 71 13.90 -10.41 -15.44
N PRO A 72 15.12 -10.94 -15.62
CA PRO A 72 15.51 -12.21 -15.03
C PRO A 72 15.31 -12.19 -13.51
N GLU A 73 14.44 -13.03 -12.97
CA GLU A 73 14.25 -13.09 -11.51
C GLU A 73 15.54 -13.53 -10.81
N TYR A 74 16.19 -14.57 -11.37
CA TYR A 74 17.54 -14.96 -10.97
C TYR A 74 18.46 -14.91 -12.19
N LEU A 75 19.67 -14.37 -12.02
CA LEU A 75 20.59 -14.12 -13.13
C LEU A 75 21.00 -15.40 -13.87
N TYR A 76 21.00 -16.54 -13.20
CA TYR A 76 21.32 -17.85 -13.78
C TYR A 76 20.22 -18.42 -14.68
N GLN A 77 19.00 -17.90 -14.62
CA GLN A 77 17.89 -18.32 -15.48
C GLN A 77 18.08 -17.85 -16.93
N GLU A 78 18.68 -16.66 -17.10
CA GLU A 78 18.92 -16.04 -18.40
C GLU A 78 20.37 -15.55 -18.53
N PRO A 79 21.39 -16.42 -18.37
CA PRO A 79 22.79 -16.01 -18.28
C PRO A 79 23.30 -15.31 -19.52
N ARG A 80 22.80 -15.70 -20.72
CA ARG A 80 23.16 -15.08 -21.99
C ARG A 80 22.66 -13.63 -22.07
N ARG A 81 21.44 -13.37 -21.64
CA ARG A 81 20.83 -12.03 -21.60
C ARG A 81 21.60 -11.11 -20.67
N VAL A 82 21.91 -11.60 -19.46
CA VAL A 82 22.72 -10.87 -18.47
C VAL A 82 24.14 -10.57 -19.00
N TRP A 83 24.76 -11.55 -19.67
CA TRP A 83 26.11 -11.37 -20.23
C TRP A 83 26.15 -10.34 -21.37
N VAL A 84 25.16 -10.37 -22.27
CA VAL A 84 25.03 -9.38 -23.37
C VAL A 84 24.87 -7.99 -22.80
N ALA A 85 23.97 -7.82 -21.84
CA ALA A 85 23.74 -6.55 -21.15
C ALA A 85 25.02 -6.04 -20.45
N TRP A 86 25.68 -6.90 -19.70
CA TRP A 86 26.95 -6.54 -19.05
C TRP A 86 28.02 -6.12 -20.07
N ARG A 87 28.16 -6.87 -21.18
CA ARG A 87 29.14 -6.58 -22.25
C ARG A 87 28.88 -5.22 -22.90
N ALA A 88 27.62 -4.86 -23.09
CA ALA A 88 27.21 -3.57 -23.64
C ALA A 88 27.46 -2.43 -22.64
N MET A 89 26.93 -2.56 -21.42
CA MET A 89 26.95 -1.53 -20.41
C MET A 89 28.34 -1.20 -19.89
N ARG A 90 29.26 -2.19 -19.78
CA ARG A 90 30.63 -1.98 -19.30
C ARG A 90 31.47 -1.00 -20.16
N LYS A 91 31.02 -0.75 -21.39
CA LYS A 91 31.67 0.19 -22.31
C LYS A 91 31.34 1.63 -21.99
N LEU A 92 30.24 1.90 -21.27
CA LEU A 92 29.80 3.22 -20.91
C LEU A 92 30.70 3.83 -19.81
N VAL A 93 30.96 5.12 -19.91
CA VAL A 93 31.69 5.88 -18.86
C VAL A 93 30.91 5.79 -17.52
N ALA A 94 29.59 5.87 -17.59
CA ALA A 94 28.67 5.76 -16.45
C ALA A 94 28.79 4.41 -15.69
N TYR A 95 29.20 3.33 -16.36
CA TYR A 95 29.37 2.02 -15.74
C TYR A 95 30.34 2.05 -14.55
N ARG A 96 31.42 2.82 -14.62
CA ARG A 96 32.37 2.93 -13.50
C ARG A 96 31.70 3.50 -12.25
N LYS A 97 30.83 4.51 -12.41
CA LYS A 97 30.07 5.12 -11.31
C LYS A 97 29.05 4.13 -10.75
N ALA A 98 28.26 3.49 -11.60
CA ALA A 98 27.26 2.48 -11.19
C ALA A 98 27.90 1.31 -10.46
N ARG A 99 29.05 0.77 -10.97
CA ARG A 99 29.79 -0.31 -10.32
C ARG A 99 30.35 0.09 -8.97
N ARG A 100 30.89 1.32 -8.83
CA ARG A 100 31.40 1.79 -7.52
C ARG A 100 30.27 1.89 -6.50
N THR A 101 29.11 2.41 -6.90
CA THR A 101 27.94 2.49 -6.04
C THR A 101 27.49 1.07 -5.62
N TRP A 102 27.36 0.15 -6.58
CA TRP A 102 27.00 -1.24 -6.28
C TRP A 102 28.01 -1.96 -5.38
N LEU A 103 29.32 -1.80 -5.61
CA LEU A 103 30.34 -2.42 -4.77
C LEU A 103 30.29 -1.89 -3.34
N ARG A 104 30.06 -0.58 -3.14
CA ARG A 104 29.87 0.02 -1.82
C ARG A 104 28.65 -0.56 -1.12
N ASP A 105 27.53 -0.70 -1.84
CA ASP A 105 26.30 -1.27 -1.33
C ASP A 105 26.49 -2.78 -1.01
N LEU A 106 27.18 -3.53 -1.87
CA LEU A 106 27.52 -4.94 -1.65
C LEU A 106 28.42 -5.15 -0.43
N PHE A 107 29.33 -4.22 -0.16
CA PHE A 107 30.19 -4.29 1.02
C PHE A 107 29.40 -4.16 2.33
N ARG A 108 28.33 -3.35 2.30
CA ARG A 108 27.42 -3.14 3.46
C ARG A 108 26.35 -4.22 3.61
N ASP A 109 25.90 -4.77 2.47
CA ASP A 109 24.87 -5.82 2.39
C ASP A 109 25.40 -6.97 1.51
N ARG A 110 26.14 -7.91 2.13
CA ARG A 110 26.83 -9.02 1.45
C ARG A 110 25.87 -10.17 1.12
N THR A 111 24.76 -9.87 0.44
CA THR A 111 23.77 -10.87 0.07
C THR A 111 23.78 -11.17 -1.43
N PRO A 112 23.44 -12.40 -1.86
CA PRO A 112 23.23 -12.73 -3.26
C PRO A 112 22.20 -11.82 -3.94
N ASN A 113 21.24 -11.32 -3.16
CA ASN A 113 20.23 -10.40 -3.63
C ASN A 113 20.84 -9.07 -4.14
N ARG A 114 21.92 -8.59 -3.53
CA ARG A 114 22.61 -7.36 -3.99
C ARG A 114 23.29 -7.56 -5.35
N ILE A 115 23.81 -8.75 -5.61
CA ILE A 115 24.38 -9.11 -6.93
C ILE A 115 23.26 -9.17 -7.97
N ARG A 116 22.12 -9.80 -7.64
CA ARG A 116 20.96 -9.90 -8.50
C ARG A 116 20.45 -8.51 -8.92
N ARG A 117 20.31 -7.58 -7.97
CA ARG A 117 19.84 -6.21 -8.25
C ARG A 117 20.74 -5.50 -9.29
N PHE A 118 22.05 -5.68 -9.22
CA PHE A 118 22.95 -5.06 -10.20
C PHE A 118 22.84 -5.71 -11.57
N GLY A 119 22.75 -7.05 -11.65
CA GLY A 119 22.51 -7.77 -12.91
C GLY A 119 21.19 -7.37 -13.57
N GLN A 120 20.09 -7.26 -12.79
CA GLN A 120 18.81 -6.77 -13.29
C GLN A 120 18.90 -5.32 -13.80
N ALA A 121 19.66 -4.46 -13.11
CA ALA A 121 19.88 -3.08 -13.55
C ALA A 121 20.66 -2.99 -14.86
N LEU A 122 21.63 -3.89 -15.09
CA LEU A 122 22.35 -3.96 -16.36
C LEU A 122 21.42 -4.37 -17.52
N VAL A 123 20.56 -5.38 -17.28
CA VAL A 123 19.58 -5.83 -18.28
C VAL A 123 18.59 -4.70 -18.57
N LEU A 124 18.02 -4.09 -17.54
CA LEU A 124 17.10 -2.97 -17.69
C LEU A 124 17.75 -1.83 -18.51
N ALA A 125 18.93 -1.37 -18.13
CA ALA A 125 19.62 -0.28 -18.79
C ALA A 125 19.96 -0.60 -20.26
N HIS A 126 20.22 -1.86 -20.59
CA HIS A 126 20.52 -2.29 -21.96
C HIS A 126 19.27 -2.37 -22.85
N GLU A 127 18.15 -2.81 -22.28
CA GLU A 127 16.92 -3.09 -23.02
C GLU A 127 15.91 -1.94 -22.96
N LEU A 128 16.18 -0.91 -22.17
CA LEU A 128 15.29 0.23 -22.03
C LEU A 128 15.14 0.93 -23.38
N ALA A 129 13.91 1.09 -23.85
CA ALA A 129 13.62 1.75 -25.11
C ALA A 129 14.12 3.22 -25.10
N PRO A 130 14.60 3.74 -26.25
CA PRO A 130 15.14 5.11 -26.31
C PRO A 130 14.15 6.19 -25.93
N ASP A 131 12.85 5.97 -26.19
CA ASP A 131 11.72 6.85 -25.91
C ASP A 131 11.30 6.89 -24.43
N ILE A 132 11.81 5.98 -23.61
CA ILE A 132 11.59 6.07 -22.17
C ILE A 132 12.47 7.14 -21.57
N GLU A 133 11.87 8.21 -21.09
CA GLU A 133 12.56 9.38 -20.55
C GLU A 133 12.68 9.35 -19.03
N HIS A 134 11.81 8.63 -18.34
CA HIS A 134 11.72 8.63 -16.88
C HIS A 134 11.53 7.22 -16.31
N LEU A 135 12.15 6.96 -15.14
CA LEU A 135 11.98 5.74 -14.37
C LEU A 135 11.20 6.06 -13.09
N HIS A 136 9.99 5.52 -12.96
CA HIS A 136 9.24 5.58 -11.71
C HIS A 136 9.25 4.21 -11.03
N VAL A 137 9.50 4.15 -9.73
CA VAL A 137 9.63 2.87 -9.03
C VAL A 137 8.73 2.80 -7.82
N HIS A 138 8.01 1.68 -7.68
CA HIS A 138 7.35 1.35 -6.42
C HIS A 138 8.26 0.54 -5.52
N PHE A 139 8.26 0.90 -4.25
CA PHE A 139 9.06 0.34 -3.16
C PHE A 139 10.52 0.79 -3.12
N LEU A 140 10.87 1.33 -1.97
CA LEU A 140 12.20 1.87 -1.66
C LEU A 140 13.29 0.79 -1.51
N HIS A 141 12.93 -0.50 -1.34
CA HIS A 141 13.88 -1.61 -1.17
C HIS A 141 14.52 -2.09 -2.49
N THR A 142 14.26 -3.34 -2.92
CA THR A 142 14.88 -3.97 -4.11
C THR A 142 14.63 -3.22 -5.41
N PRO A 143 13.37 -2.84 -5.76
CA PRO A 143 13.13 -2.14 -7.02
C PRO A 143 13.88 -0.80 -7.12
N ALA A 144 13.89 0.00 -6.05
CA ALA A 144 14.62 1.26 -6.05
C ALA A 144 16.15 1.09 -6.17
N SER A 145 16.72 -0.02 -5.72
CA SER A 145 18.14 -0.31 -5.97
C SER A 145 18.40 -0.58 -7.46
N VAL A 146 17.52 -1.36 -8.11
CA VAL A 146 17.61 -1.63 -9.56
C VAL A 146 17.45 -0.34 -10.35
N ALA A 147 16.42 0.45 -10.04
CA ALA A 147 16.19 1.75 -10.69
C ALA A 147 17.37 2.71 -10.52
N ARG A 148 17.92 2.85 -9.32
CA ARG A 148 19.08 3.71 -9.03
C ARG A 148 20.31 3.32 -9.86
N TYR A 149 20.62 2.03 -9.98
CA TYR A 149 21.74 1.58 -10.79
C TYR A 149 21.47 1.78 -12.30
N ALA A 150 20.25 1.46 -12.77
CA ALA A 150 19.85 1.66 -14.16
C ALA A 150 19.84 3.15 -14.54
N ALA A 151 19.28 4.01 -13.70
CA ALA A 151 19.32 5.46 -13.87
C ALA A 151 20.75 6.01 -13.94
N THR A 152 21.65 5.50 -13.09
CA THR A 152 23.08 5.88 -13.16
C THR A 152 23.73 5.45 -14.49
N LEU A 153 23.36 4.29 -15.05
CA LEU A 153 23.90 3.78 -16.31
C LEU A 153 23.37 4.54 -17.53
N THR A 154 22.11 4.93 -17.52
CA THR A 154 21.39 5.52 -18.64
C THR A 154 21.35 7.06 -18.64
N GLY A 155 21.65 7.67 -17.48
CA GLY A 155 21.49 9.12 -17.27
C GLY A 155 20.04 9.57 -17.07
N ARG A 156 19.07 8.69 -17.09
CA ARG A 156 17.64 9.03 -16.94
C ARG A 156 17.30 9.43 -15.51
N PRO A 157 16.42 10.43 -15.32
CA PRO A 157 15.88 10.75 -14.00
C PRO A 157 15.03 9.60 -13.47
N TRP A 158 14.95 9.50 -12.13
CA TRP A 158 14.12 8.49 -11.51
C TRP A 158 13.46 9.00 -10.22
N THR A 159 12.30 8.45 -9.92
CA THR A 159 11.45 8.84 -8.81
C THR A 159 10.88 7.61 -8.09
N VAL A 160 10.34 7.79 -6.89
CA VAL A 160 9.92 6.68 -6.03
C VAL A 160 8.55 6.93 -5.44
N SER A 161 7.69 5.91 -5.47
CA SER A 161 6.55 5.73 -4.58
C SER A 161 6.93 4.75 -3.47
N ALA A 162 7.08 5.24 -2.24
CA ALA A 162 7.43 4.44 -1.07
C ALA A 162 6.19 4.10 -0.25
N HIS A 163 6.14 2.86 0.26
CA HIS A 163 4.98 2.34 0.97
C HIS A 163 5.33 1.99 2.43
N ALA A 164 4.60 1.07 3.09
CA ALA A 164 4.84 0.77 4.49
C ALA A 164 6.12 -0.07 4.71
N LYS A 165 6.10 -1.35 4.31
CA LYS A 165 7.17 -2.31 4.64
C LYS A 165 8.54 -1.87 4.16
N ASP A 166 8.64 -1.34 2.96
CA ASP A 166 9.90 -0.90 2.35
C ASP A 166 10.51 0.33 3.05
N ILE A 167 9.71 1.15 3.72
CA ILE A 167 10.16 2.28 4.52
C ILE A 167 10.75 1.78 5.84
N TRP A 168 10.03 0.89 6.55
CA TRP A 168 10.36 0.51 7.91
C TRP A 168 11.45 -0.56 7.99
N THR A 169 11.54 -1.44 6.98
CA THR A 169 12.50 -2.55 6.96
C THR A 169 13.76 -2.30 6.12
N THR A 170 13.82 -1.19 5.36
CA THR A 170 15.04 -0.82 4.63
C THR A 170 16.04 -0.11 5.57
N PRO A 171 17.33 -0.49 5.58
CA PRO A 171 18.34 0.17 6.40
C PRO A 171 18.43 1.67 6.14
N GLU A 172 18.68 2.45 7.18
CA GLU A 172 18.69 3.93 7.11
C GLU A 172 19.69 4.46 6.08
N TRP A 173 20.92 3.88 6.03
CA TRP A 173 21.93 4.30 5.05
C TRP A 173 21.43 4.14 3.61
N GLU A 174 20.67 3.09 3.34
CA GLU A 174 20.14 2.81 2.00
C GLU A 174 19.01 3.79 1.65
N LYS A 175 18.14 4.13 2.63
CA LYS A 175 17.12 5.16 2.46
C LYS A 175 17.72 6.52 2.15
N ARG A 176 18.70 6.99 2.96
CA ARG A 176 19.39 8.27 2.76
C ARG A 176 20.04 8.38 1.37
N GLU A 177 20.72 7.33 0.92
CA GLU A 177 21.38 7.35 -0.39
C GLU A 177 20.39 7.31 -1.57
N LYS A 178 19.25 6.65 -1.42
CA LYS A 178 18.20 6.63 -2.42
C LYS A 178 17.48 7.97 -2.50
N LEU A 179 17.16 8.58 -1.36
CA LEU A 179 16.61 9.93 -1.27
C LEU A 179 17.53 10.96 -1.94
N ALA A 180 18.83 10.90 -1.64
CA ALA A 180 19.81 11.81 -2.28
C ALA A 180 19.89 11.65 -3.80
N ALA A 181 19.68 10.43 -4.33
CA ALA A 181 19.83 10.11 -5.74
C ALA A 181 18.53 10.24 -6.56
N ALA A 182 17.36 10.10 -5.95
CA ALA A 182 16.06 10.28 -6.62
C ALA A 182 15.76 11.76 -6.86
N SER A 183 14.99 12.06 -7.92
CA SER A 183 14.52 13.41 -8.20
C SER A 183 13.51 13.86 -7.15
N TRP A 184 12.54 13.00 -6.83
CA TRP A 184 11.57 13.17 -5.75
C TRP A 184 11.04 11.80 -5.30
N LEU A 185 10.38 11.80 -4.15
CA LEU A 185 9.74 10.63 -3.57
C LEU A 185 8.35 11.00 -3.05
N VAL A 186 7.37 10.13 -3.27
CA VAL A 186 6.06 10.22 -2.64
C VAL A 186 5.82 9.05 -1.71
N THR A 187 5.00 9.28 -0.70
CA THR A 187 4.52 8.23 0.22
C THR A 187 3.07 8.46 0.60
N CYS A 188 2.40 7.41 1.03
CA CYS A 188 0.95 7.37 1.21
C CYS A 188 0.46 7.74 2.63
N SER A 189 1.34 8.26 3.50
CA SER A 189 0.95 8.73 4.83
C SER A 189 1.86 9.86 5.31
N SER A 190 1.34 10.78 6.14
CA SER A 190 2.13 11.86 6.72
C SER A 190 3.17 11.32 7.69
N TYR A 191 2.84 10.28 8.45
CA TYR A 191 3.77 9.59 9.34
C TYR A 191 5.01 9.08 8.61
N ALA A 192 4.83 8.45 7.43
CA ALA A 192 5.94 7.97 6.61
C ALA A 192 6.70 9.13 5.93
N ARG A 193 5.98 10.18 5.47
CA ARG A 193 6.59 11.39 4.91
C ARG A 193 7.54 12.04 5.91
N ASP A 194 7.11 12.24 7.15
CA ASP A 194 7.90 12.91 8.18
C ASP A 194 9.14 12.10 8.55
N HIS A 195 9.00 10.77 8.65
CA HIS A 195 10.13 9.87 8.84
C HIS A 195 11.15 9.96 7.70
N LEU A 196 10.70 9.92 6.44
CA LEU A 196 11.61 10.00 5.29
C LEU A 196 12.18 11.40 5.10
N ALA A 197 11.42 12.46 5.36
CA ALA A 197 11.88 13.83 5.30
C ALA A 197 12.98 14.12 6.33
N ALA A 198 12.91 13.52 7.52
CA ALA A 198 13.98 13.61 8.53
C ALA A 198 15.29 12.90 8.09
N LEU A 199 15.24 12.03 7.10
CA LEU A 199 16.41 11.38 6.51
C LEU A 199 16.95 12.12 5.29
N ASP A 200 16.19 13.03 4.71
CA ASP A 200 16.57 13.82 3.54
C ASP A 200 17.40 15.04 4.00
N ASN A 201 18.64 15.11 3.53
CA ASN A 201 19.55 16.26 3.79
C ASN A 201 19.42 17.34 2.71
N GLY A 202 18.43 17.23 1.83
CA GLY A 202 18.25 18.10 0.66
C GLY A 202 16.96 18.91 0.68
N PRO A 203 16.64 19.62 -0.40
CA PRO A 203 15.47 20.49 -0.50
C PRO A 203 14.19 19.67 -0.67
N GLY A 204 13.56 19.25 0.45
CA GLY A 204 12.17 18.81 0.53
C GLY A 204 11.66 17.90 -0.61
N LYS A 205 12.36 16.79 -0.88
CA LYS A 205 12.00 15.86 -1.98
C LYS A 205 10.89 14.89 -1.65
N VAL A 206 10.51 14.79 -0.37
CA VAL A 206 9.53 13.82 0.11
C VAL A 206 8.17 14.49 0.21
N GLU A 207 7.19 13.98 -0.52
CA GLU A 207 5.84 14.52 -0.53
C GLU A 207 4.80 13.46 -0.16
N LEU A 208 3.67 13.94 0.37
CA LEU A 208 2.52 13.11 0.70
C LEU A 208 1.57 13.04 -0.49
N VAL A 209 1.30 11.81 -0.94
CA VAL A 209 0.23 11.50 -1.91
C VAL A 209 -0.52 10.28 -1.37
N TYR A 210 -1.70 10.49 -0.81
CA TYR A 210 -2.56 9.39 -0.37
C TYR A 210 -2.98 8.54 -1.57
N HIS A 211 -2.95 7.21 -1.44
CA HIS A 211 -3.54 6.31 -2.44
C HIS A 211 -5.05 6.52 -2.53
N GLY A 212 -5.67 6.80 -1.37
CA GLY A 212 -7.08 7.08 -1.29
C GLY A 212 -7.99 5.89 -1.61
N LEU A 213 -9.29 6.16 -1.56
CA LEU A 213 -10.34 5.21 -1.87
C LEU A 213 -10.96 5.55 -3.23
N ASP A 214 -11.15 4.52 -4.05
CA ASP A 214 -11.94 4.64 -5.28
C ASP A 214 -13.43 4.60 -4.93
N ALA A 215 -14.09 5.77 -5.02
CA ALA A 215 -15.49 5.93 -4.67
C ALA A 215 -16.44 5.15 -5.60
N ASP A 216 -16.06 4.87 -6.84
CA ASP A 216 -16.86 4.11 -7.79
C ASP A 216 -16.92 2.63 -7.41
N ARG A 217 -15.85 2.10 -6.85
CA ARG A 217 -15.79 0.72 -6.34
C ARG A 217 -16.44 0.56 -4.97
N PHE A 218 -16.55 1.65 -4.21
CA PHE A 218 -17.17 1.70 -2.89
C PHE A 218 -18.29 2.75 -2.87
N PRO A 219 -19.38 2.54 -3.64
CA PRO A 219 -20.48 3.49 -3.70
C PRO A 219 -21.13 3.64 -2.32
N SER A 220 -21.53 4.87 -2.01
CA SER A 220 -22.31 5.17 -0.81
C SER A 220 -23.62 4.40 -0.84
N THR A 221 -24.02 3.86 0.28
CA THR A 221 -25.31 3.18 0.40
C THR A 221 -26.28 4.00 1.22
N PRO A 222 -27.60 3.96 0.90
CA PRO A 222 -28.61 4.58 1.74
C PRO A 222 -28.51 4.04 3.17
N ASN A 223 -28.40 4.94 4.10
CA ASN A 223 -28.06 4.71 5.51
C ASN A 223 -29.15 3.92 6.24
N ARG A 224 -29.17 2.59 6.12
CA ARG A 224 -29.94 1.69 7.00
C ARG A 224 -28.97 0.82 7.80
N ARG A 225 -28.20 1.44 8.70
CA ARG A 225 -27.43 0.70 9.66
C ARG A 225 -28.33 0.08 10.72
N SER A 226 -27.99 -1.14 11.12
CA SER A 226 -28.65 -1.85 12.21
C SER A 226 -28.53 -1.07 13.53
N LEU A 227 -29.58 -1.15 14.34
CA LEU A 227 -29.61 -0.63 15.69
C LEU A 227 -29.31 -1.73 16.74
N ARG A 228 -28.86 -2.91 16.32
CA ARG A 228 -28.46 -3.99 17.22
C ARG A 228 -27.48 -3.48 18.28
N ASP A 229 -27.75 -3.77 19.53
CA ASP A 229 -26.93 -3.37 20.68
C ASP A 229 -26.34 -4.58 21.44
N GLY A 230 -26.62 -5.80 20.92
CA GLY A 230 -26.18 -7.04 21.54
C GLY A 230 -27.04 -7.49 22.71
N SER A 231 -28.12 -6.81 23.06
CA SER A 231 -29.02 -7.25 24.15
C SER A 231 -29.83 -8.48 23.78
N ASP A 232 -30.14 -8.69 22.51
CA ASP A 232 -30.92 -9.83 21.99
C ASP A 232 -29.96 -10.94 21.51
N PRO A 233 -29.97 -12.12 22.13
CA PRO A 233 -29.16 -13.26 21.72
C PRO A 233 -29.48 -13.78 20.32
N ASP A 234 -30.72 -13.58 19.82
CA ASP A 234 -31.13 -13.97 18.48
C ASP A 234 -30.67 -12.95 17.42
N GLN A 235 -30.30 -11.75 17.84
CA GLN A 235 -29.80 -10.67 16.99
C GLN A 235 -28.44 -10.12 17.50
N PRO A 236 -27.39 -10.94 17.56
CA PRO A 236 -26.11 -10.52 18.07
C PRO A 236 -25.48 -9.40 17.23
N MET A 237 -24.66 -8.56 17.85
CA MET A 237 -23.84 -7.58 17.13
C MET A 237 -22.85 -8.28 16.21
N HIS A 238 -22.71 -7.76 14.99
CA HIS A 238 -21.72 -8.24 14.04
C HIS A 238 -20.48 -7.33 14.06
N LEU A 239 -19.41 -7.85 14.62
CA LEU A 239 -18.08 -7.26 14.60
C LEU A 239 -17.37 -7.77 13.33
N LEU A 240 -16.75 -6.91 12.56
CA LEU A 240 -16.03 -7.26 11.34
C LEU A 240 -14.56 -6.91 11.47
N CYS A 241 -13.70 -7.84 11.10
CA CYS A 241 -12.27 -7.62 10.92
C CYS A 241 -11.84 -8.14 9.55
N VAL A 242 -11.18 -7.31 8.77
CA VAL A 242 -10.68 -7.67 7.42
C VAL A 242 -9.17 -7.47 7.37
N GLY A 243 -8.44 -8.53 7.07
CA GLY A 243 -6.99 -8.46 6.95
C GLY A 243 -6.33 -9.83 6.96
N ARG A 244 -5.10 -9.89 6.46
CA ARG A 244 -4.32 -11.13 6.53
C ARG A 244 -4.02 -11.50 7.99
N ALA A 245 -4.10 -12.77 8.33
CA ALA A 245 -3.70 -13.28 9.63
C ALA A 245 -2.17 -13.31 9.75
N VAL A 246 -1.59 -12.15 10.03
CA VAL A 246 -0.15 -11.90 10.25
C VAL A 246 0.05 -11.05 11.49
N GLU A 247 1.23 -11.07 12.08
CA GLU A 247 1.54 -10.47 13.39
C GLU A 247 1.07 -9.01 13.53
N LYS A 248 1.40 -8.18 12.54
CA LYS A 248 1.07 -6.74 12.58
C LYS A 248 -0.42 -6.39 12.59
N LYS A 249 -1.31 -7.36 12.32
CA LYS A 249 -2.76 -7.14 12.33
C LYS A 249 -3.40 -7.33 13.71
N GLY A 250 -2.66 -7.89 14.68
CA GLY A 250 -3.11 -7.99 16.07
C GLY A 250 -4.41 -8.77 16.28
N HIS A 251 -4.70 -9.78 15.44
CA HIS A 251 -5.94 -10.56 15.58
C HIS A 251 -6.00 -11.33 16.88
N ASP A 252 -4.86 -11.69 17.45
CA ASP A 252 -4.73 -12.30 18.77
C ASP A 252 -5.23 -11.35 19.87
N ILE A 253 -4.88 -10.08 19.81
CA ILE A 253 -5.35 -9.05 20.74
C ILE A 253 -6.87 -8.83 20.58
N LEU A 254 -7.37 -8.85 19.35
CA LEU A 254 -8.80 -8.75 19.08
C LEU A 254 -9.57 -9.93 19.70
N LEU A 255 -9.08 -11.17 19.60
CA LEU A 255 -9.71 -12.33 20.20
C LEU A 255 -9.75 -12.22 21.73
N ASP A 256 -8.64 -11.79 22.36
CA ASP A 256 -8.61 -11.57 23.81
C ASP A 256 -9.60 -10.47 24.24
N ALA A 257 -9.70 -9.38 23.48
CA ALA A 257 -10.64 -8.29 23.74
C ALA A 257 -12.11 -8.76 23.67
N VAL A 258 -12.50 -9.46 22.61
CA VAL A 258 -13.91 -9.89 22.44
C VAL A 258 -14.28 -10.98 23.41
N ALA A 259 -13.35 -11.84 23.83
CA ALA A 259 -13.57 -12.84 24.86
C ALA A 259 -13.88 -12.21 26.23
N GLY A 260 -13.37 -11.02 26.49
CA GLY A 260 -13.62 -10.27 27.72
C GLY A 260 -14.87 -9.39 27.71
N LEU A 261 -15.65 -9.36 26.62
CA LEU A 261 -16.85 -8.54 26.55
C LEU A 261 -17.88 -8.94 27.64
N PRO A 262 -18.64 -7.98 28.20
CA PRO A 262 -19.68 -8.27 29.17
C PRO A 262 -20.69 -9.30 28.65
N SER A 263 -21.11 -10.24 29.50
CA SER A 263 -21.99 -11.36 29.13
C SER A 263 -23.38 -10.94 28.59
N HIS A 264 -23.80 -9.72 28.86
CA HIS A 264 -25.06 -9.18 28.34
C HIS A 264 -24.95 -8.67 26.91
N ILE A 265 -23.74 -8.59 26.34
CA ILE A 265 -23.51 -8.20 24.95
C ILE A 265 -23.33 -9.47 24.12
N ASN A 266 -24.34 -9.83 23.36
CA ASN A 266 -24.28 -10.93 22.40
C ASN A 266 -23.61 -10.42 21.11
N TRP A 267 -22.58 -11.13 20.65
CA TRP A 267 -21.77 -10.73 19.49
C TRP A 267 -21.36 -11.91 18.61
N ARG A 268 -21.06 -11.60 17.35
CA ARG A 268 -20.40 -12.48 16.38
C ARG A 268 -19.23 -11.74 15.76
N LEU A 269 -18.05 -12.35 15.76
CA LEU A 269 -16.88 -11.82 15.07
C LEU A 269 -16.75 -12.45 13.68
N TRP A 270 -16.77 -11.65 12.65
CA TRP A 270 -16.53 -12.05 11.28
C TRP A 270 -15.08 -11.71 10.91
N HIS A 271 -14.27 -12.73 10.70
CA HIS A 271 -12.89 -12.56 10.25
C HIS A 271 -12.78 -12.88 8.75
N VAL A 272 -12.30 -11.93 7.96
CA VAL A 272 -12.05 -12.07 6.52
C VAL A 272 -10.56 -11.91 6.24
N GLY A 273 -9.97 -12.94 5.67
CA GLY A 273 -8.56 -13.01 5.29
C GLY A 273 -7.94 -14.35 5.60
N GLY A 274 -6.91 -14.70 4.84
CA GLY A 274 -6.04 -15.83 5.11
C GLY A 274 -4.71 -15.38 5.70
N GLY A 275 -3.83 -16.31 6.02
CA GLY A 275 -2.48 -15.99 6.49
C GLY A 275 -1.89 -17.08 7.37
N GLU A 276 -0.61 -16.96 7.66
CA GLU A 276 0.18 -17.95 8.40
C GLU A 276 -0.27 -18.17 9.85
N LEU A 277 -0.96 -17.19 10.45
CA LEU A 277 -1.43 -17.28 11.82
C LEU A 277 -2.86 -17.83 11.96
N CYS A 278 -3.57 -18.15 10.86
CA CYS A 278 -4.97 -18.59 10.91
C CYS A 278 -5.22 -19.75 11.89
N ASP A 279 -4.42 -20.80 11.81
CA ASP A 279 -4.61 -21.99 12.65
C ASP A 279 -4.30 -21.68 14.12
N ARG A 280 -3.29 -20.87 14.39
CA ARG A 280 -2.96 -20.42 15.75
C ARG A 280 -4.09 -19.58 16.36
N LEU A 281 -4.71 -18.71 15.57
CA LEU A 281 -5.84 -17.88 16.02
C LEU A 281 -7.09 -18.71 16.30
N LYS A 282 -7.37 -19.78 15.53
CA LYS A 282 -8.45 -20.72 15.81
C LYS A 282 -8.23 -21.45 17.14
N VAL A 283 -7.01 -21.94 17.38
CA VAL A 283 -6.65 -22.58 18.67
C VAL A 283 -6.79 -21.59 19.83
N GLN A 284 -6.44 -20.30 19.62
CA GLN A 284 -6.66 -19.28 20.65
C GLN A 284 -8.15 -19.09 20.93
N ALA A 285 -9.01 -19.01 19.90
CA ALA A 285 -10.46 -18.90 20.05
C ALA A 285 -11.07 -20.09 20.82
N GLU A 286 -10.56 -21.31 20.55
CA GLU A 286 -10.95 -22.53 21.33
C GLU A 286 -10.56 -22.40 22.78
N ARG A 287 -9.32 -22.02 23.07
CA ARG A 287 -8.84 -21.82 24.46
C ARG A 287 -9.63 -20.75 25.21
N LEU A 288 -10.08 -19.71 24.52
CA LEU A 288 -10.90 -18.63 25.07
C LEU A 288 -12.39 -19.01 25.19
N GLY A 289 -12.82 -20.16 24.66
CA GLY A 289 -14.23 -20.62 24.70
C GLY A 289 -15.15 -19.79 23.76
N ILE A 290 -14.62 -19.16 22.74
CA ILE A 290 -15.38 -18.27 21.83
C ILE A 290 -15.51 -18.80 20.40
N SER A 291 -15.09 -20.02 20.12
CA SER A 291 -15.07 -20.59 18.75
C SER A 291 -16.42 -20.47 18.05
N ASP A 292 -17.53 -20.71 18.74
CA ASP A 292 -18.88 -20.64 18.18
C ASP A 292 -19.32 -19.21 17.84
N SER A 293 -18.64 -18.21 18.38
CA SER A 293 -18.91 -16.79 18.13
C SER A 293 -18.02 -16.18 17.03
N VAL A 294 -17.03 -16.93 16.53
CA VAL A 294 -16.11 -16.46 15.49
C VAL A 294 -16.36 -17.18 14.17
N VAL A 295 -16.63 -16.41 13.11
CA VAL A 295 -16.81 -16.93 11.75
C VAL A 295 -15.58 -16.61 10.93
N TRP A 296 -14.88 -17.66 10.47
CA TRP A 296 -13.67 -17.55 9.65
C TRP A 296 -14.02 -17.71 8.16
N PHE A 297 -14.10 -16.59 7.42
CA PHE A 297 -14.47 -16.63 6.00
C PHE A 297 -13.31 -17.00 5.07
N GLY A 298 -12.05 -16.90 5.53
CA GLY A 298 -10.91 -16.97 4.64
C GLY A 298 -10.83 -15.73 3.73
N ALA A 299 -10.11 -15.87 2.62
CA ALA A 299 -10.04 -14.81 1.61
C ALA A 299 -11.35 -14.74 0.80
N LEU A 300 -11.92 -13.54 0.67
CA LEU A 300 -13.15 -13.31 -0.09
C LEU A 300 -12.91 -12.33 -1.26
N PRO A 301 -13.69 -12.43 -2.35
CA PRO A 301 -13.77 -11.41 -3.39
C PRO A 301 -14.28 -10.08 -2.82
N GLN A 302 -13.91 -8.97 -3.48
CA GLN A 302 -14.20 -7.62 -2.99
C GLN A 302 -15.71 -7.33 -2.82
N ASP A 303 -16.55 -7.82 -3.73
CA ASP A 303 -18.01 -7.67 -3.66
C ASP A 303 -18.58 -8.29 -2.38
N LYS A 304 -18.07 -9.46 -1.99
CA LYS A 304 -18.46 -10.14 -0.74
C LYS A 304 -17.97 -9.40 0.50
N VAL A 305 -16.76 -8.86 0.45
CA VAL A 305 -16.24 -8.02 1.54
C VAL A 305 -17.07 -6.74 1.69
N LEU A 306 -17.46 -6.11 0.57
CA LEU A 306 -18.32 -4.94 0.57
C LEU A 306 -19.69 -5.23 1.21
N ASP A 307 -20.27 -6.40 0.91
CA ASP A 307 -21.52 -6.84 1.54
C ASP A 307 -21.38 -7.02 3.06
N LEU A 308 -20.23 -7.51 3.53
CA LEU A 308 -19.96 -7.64 4.96
C LEU A 308 -19.79 -6.27 5.64
N TYR A 309 -19.08 -5.31 5.01
CA TYR A 309 -19.02 -3.93 5.52
C TYR A 309 -20.40 -3.30 5.70
N ARG A 310 -21.34 -3.60 4.79
CA ARG A 310 -22.72 -3.09 4.84
C ARG A 310 -23.57 -3.74 5.92
N LYS A 311 -23.32 -5.00 6.27
CA LYS A 311 -24.08 -5.80 7.23
C LYS A 311 -23.54 -5.74 8.67
N ALA A 312 -22.26 -5.44 8.84
CA ALA A 312 -21.62 -5.36 10.13
C ALA A 312 -22.06 -4.10 10.92
N ASP A 313 -21.99 -4.17 12.22
CA ASP A 313 -22.34 -3.08 13.15
C ASP A 313 -21.11 -2.29 13.57
N LEU A 314 -19.93 -2.93 13.59
CA LEU A 314 -18.67 -2.35 14.02
C LEU A 314 -17.52 -3.00 13.26
N PHE A 315 -16.58 -2.19 12.80
CA PHE A 315 -15.30 -2.65 12.24
C PHE A 315 -14.20 -2.52 13.29
N VAL A 316 -13.39 -3.57 13.45
CA VAL A 316 -12.30 -3.56 14.45
C VAL A 316 -10.99 -3.94 13.79
N LEU A 317 -9.94 -3.16 14.04
CA LEU A 317 -8.58 -3.43 13.56
C LEU A 317 -7.55 -3.14 14.65
N ALA A 318 -7.01 -4.19 15.25
CA ALA A 318 -6.05 -4.14 16.35
C ALA A 318 -4.59 -4.11 15.88
N SER A 319 -4.26 -3.32 14.85
CA SER A 319 -2.92 -3.27 14.27
C SER A 319 -1.85 -2.95 15.31
N ARG A 320 -0.67 -3.54 15.15
CA ARG A 320 0.53 -3.30 15.96
C ARG A 320 1.79 -3.23 15.11
N ILE A 321 2.90 -2.89 15.71
CA ILE A 321 4.23 -3.02 15.09
C ILE A 321 4.69 -4.45 15.28
N GLY A 322 4.97 -5.16 14.17
CA GLY A 322 5.49 -6.52 14.23
C GLY A 322 6.91 -6.59 14.78
N SER A 323 7.32 -7.77 15.23
CA SER A 323 8.66 -8.03 15.79
C SER A 323 9.80 -7.73 14.80
N ASP A 324 9.54 -7.80 13.49
CA ASP A 324 10.47 -7.41 12.42
C ASP A 324 10.43 -5.89 12.08
N GLY A 325 9.63 -5.11 12.81
CA GLY A 325 9.41 -3.68 12.58
C GLY A 325 8.40 -3.38 11.46
N ASP A 326 7.85 -4.40 10.80
CA ASP A 326 6.77 -4.22 9.80
C ASP A 326 5.50 -3.70 10.48
N ARG A 327 4.84 -2.77 9.82
CA ARG A 327 3.59 -2.16 10.27
C ARG A 327 2.72 -1.75 9.10
N ASP A 328 1.44 -1.55 9.35
CA ASP A 328 0.58 -0.95 8.34
C ASP A 328 0.99 0.52 8.11
N GLY A 329 0.87 0.96 6.87
CA GLY A 329 0.88 2.39 6.57
C GLY A 329 -0.50 2.98 6.92
N LEU A 330 -1.28 3.35 5.90
CA LEU A 330 -2.69 3.68 6.04
C LEU A 330 -3.51 2.47 5.56
N PRO A 331 -4.18 1.71 6.46
CA PRO A 331 -4.86 0.49 6.07
C PRO A 331 -6.08 0.77 5.20
N ASN A 332 -6.09 0.29 3.96
CA ASN A 332 -7.20 0.47 3.02
C ASN A 332 -8.54 -0.04 3.59
N VAL A 333 -8.52 -1.15 4.33
CA VAL A 333 -9.71 -1.75 4.95
C VAL A 333 -10.45 -0.81 5.90
N LEU A 334 -9.74 0.14 6.54
CA LEU A 334 -10.37 1.18 7.35
C LEU A 334 -11.09 2.23 6.49
N MET A 335 -10.47 2.65 5.36
CA MET A 335 -11.13 3.55 4.40
C MET A 335 -12.35 2.87 3.77
N GLU A 336 -12.24 1.59 3.43
CA GLU A 336 -13.32 0.78 2.87
C GLU A 336 -14.49 0.69 3.87
N ALA A 337 -14.24 0.35 5.12
CA ALA A 337 -15.24 0.28 6.18
C ALA A 337 -15.92 1.64 6.41
N GLN A 338 -15.13 2.71 6.59
CA GLN A 338 -15.67 4.06 6.79
C GLN A 338 -16.48 4.54 5.58
N SER A 339 -16.08 4.19 4.35
CA SER A 339 -16.82 4.57 3.13
C SER A 339 -18.25 4.03 3.09
N GLN A 340 -18.52 2.99 3.88
CA GLN A 340 -19.84 2.39 4.03
C GLN A 340 -20.54 2.87 5.32
N SER A 341 -20.14 4.00 5.91
CA SER A 341 -20.61 4.51 7.22
C SER A 341 -20.44 3.49 8.37
N LEU A 342 -19.53 2.54 8.25
CA LEU A 342 -19.24 1.57 9.32
C LEU A 342 -18.26 2.21 10.31
N VAL A 343 -18.70 2.39 11.56
CA VAL A 343 -17.80 2.94 12.60
C VAL A 343 -16.64 2.00 12.83
N CYS A 344 -15.45 2.58 12.98
CA CYS A 344 -14.21 1.84 13.19
C CYS A 344 -13.68 2.04 14.62
N VAL A 345 -13.27 0.93 15.24
CA VAL A 345 -12.37 0.94 16.40
C VAL A 345 -11.02 0.42 15.93
N ALA A 346 -9.98 1.21 16.11
CA ALA A 346 -8.64 0.83 15.67
C ALA A 346 -7.60 1.24 16.71
N THR A 347 -6.40 0.69 16.57
CA THR A 347 -5.27 1.07 17.41
C THR A 347 -4.57 2.32 16.89
N ASP A 348 -4.04 3.14 17.80
CA ASP A 348 -3.21 4.32 17.51
C ASP A 348 -1.81 3.88 17.07
N VAL A 349 -1.69 3.42 15.82
CA VAL A 349 -0.43 2.93 15.24
C VAL A 349 -0.19 3.56 13.87
N SER A 350 1.03 4.03 13.64
CA SER A 350 1.49 4.56 12.35
C SER A 350 0.58 5.69 11.82
N ALA A 351 -0.05 5.47 10.66
CA ALA A 351 -0.89 6.45 9.99
C ALA A 351 -2.40 6.27 10.27
N ILE A 352 -2.80 5.37 11.14
CA ILE A 352 -4.22 5.18 11.47
C ILE A 352 -4.84 6.46 12.02
N PRO A 353 -4.18 7.27 12.89
CA PRO A 353 -4.71 8.55 13.36
C PRO A 353 -4.87 9.63 12.28
N GLU A 354 -4.25 9.46 11.12
CA GLU A 354 -4.49 10.37 10.00
C GLU A 354 -5.90 10.18 9.41
N LEU A 355 -6.41 8.96 9.48
CA LEU A 355 -7.73 8.58 8.96
C LEU A 355 -8.82 8.70 10.02
N ILE A 356 -8.58 8.12 11.20
CA ILE A 356 -9.53 8.11 12.31
C ILE A 356 -9.18 9.22 13.29
N VAL A 357 -10.08 10.17 13.46
CA VAL A 357 -10.01 11.18 14.53
C VAL A 357 -10.79 10.62 15.71
N ASP A 358 -10.07 10.39 16.83
CA ASP A 358 -10.64 9.77 18.01
C ASP A 358 -11.85 10.53 18.57
N GLY A 359 -12.95 9.81 18.82
CA GLY A 359 -14.22 10.37 19.30
C GLY A 359 -15.01 11.18 18.26
N GLU A 360 -14.47 11.40 17.04
CA GLU A 360 -15.15 12.17 15.99
C GLU A 360 -15.53 11.29 14.78
N THR A 361 -14.61 10.47 14.30
CA THR A 361 -14.82 9.63 13.09
C THR A 361 -14.63 8.13 13.34
N GLY A 362 -14.43 7.75 14.58
CA GLY A 362 -14.20 6.42 15.10
C GLY A 362 -13.55 6.48 16.47
N LEU A 363 -13.10 5.36 16.99
CA LEU A 363 -12.36 5.32 18.25
C LEU A 363 -10.94 4.78 18.03
N LEU A 364 -9.98 5.40 18.71
CA LEU A 364 -8.59 4.95 18.77
C LEU A 364 -8.28 4.42 20.18
N VAL A 365 -7.57 3.30 20.23
CA VAL A 365 -7.10 2.69 21.48
C VAL A 365 -5.59 2.45 21.42
N PRO A 366 -4.90 2.37 22.55
CA PRO A 366 -3.49 1.96 22.57
C PRO A 366 -3.28 0.61 21.89
N PRO A 367 -2.18 0.40 21.14
CA PRO A 367 -1.84 -0.91 20.63
C PRO A 367 -1.51 -1.88 21.77
N GLU A 368 -1.68 -3.18 21.52
CA GLU A 368 -1.39 -4.26 22.47
C GLU A 368 -2.15 -4.17 23.80
N ASP A 369 -3.28 -3.46 23.83
CA ASP A 369 -4.16 -3.32 25.00
C ASP A 369 -5.54 -3.92 24.70
N PRO A 370 -5.77 -5.21 25.01
CA PRO A 370 -7.05 -5.87 24.79
C PRO A 370 -8.16 -5.30 25.69
N ASP A 371 -7.84 -4.76 26.86
CA ASP A 371 -8.83 -4.16 27.76
C ASP A 371 -9.34 -2.82 27.23
N ALA A 372 -8.46 -1.95 26.71
CA ALA A 372 -8.87 -0.73 26.05
C ALA A 372 -9.74 -1.03 24.82
N LEU A 373 -9.35 -2.02 24.02
CA LEU A 373 -10.11 -2.43 22.84
C LEU A 373 -11.50 -2.98 23.23
N LYS A 374 -11.57 -3.85 24.24
CA LYS A 374 -12.81 -4.36 24.80
C LYS A 374 -13.74 -3.23 25.26
N ASN A 375 -13.22 -2.26 26.01
CA ASN A 375 -14.01 -1.15 26.55
C ASN A 375 -14.55 -0.27 25.42
N ALA A 376 -13.78 0.02 24.38
CA ALA A 376 -14.22 0.77 23.22
C ALA A 376 -15.34 0.04 22.45
N ILE A 377 -15.19 -1.29 22.24
CA ILE A 377 -16.22 -2.12 21.61
C ILE A 377 -17.50 -2.11 22.46
N ALA A 378 -17.40 -2.34 23.78
CA ALA A 378 -18.54 -2.37 24.68
C ALA A 378 -19.29 -1.01 24.73
N ALA A 379 -18.57 0.09 24.77
CA ALA A 379 -19.16 1.43 24.77
C ALA A 379 -19.97 1.71 23.48
N LEU A 380 -19.45 1.29 22.33
CA LEU A 380 -20.16 1.42 21.06
C LEU A 380 -21.29 0.38 20.89
N ALA A 381 -21.20 -0.78 21.53
CA ALA A 381 -22.25 -1.79 21.49
C ALA A 381 -23.58 -1.24 22.01
N VAL A 382 -23.57 -0.66 23.18
CA VAL A 382 -24.78 -0.18 23.86
C VAL A 382 -25.30 1.18 23.34
N ASN A 383 -24.57 1.85 22.45
CA ASN A 383 -24.95 3.17 21.95
C ASN A 383 -25.01 3.21 20.41
N ALA A 384 -26.11 2.72 19.86
CA ALA A 384 -26.33 2.66 18.41
C ALA A 384 -26.32 4.04 17.75
N GLU A 385 -26.86 5.09 18.42
CA GLU A 385 -26.87 6.45 17.87
C GLU A 385 -25.45 7.01 17.74
N HIS A 386 -24.61 6.77 18.73
CA HIS A 386 -23.21 7.20 18.67
C HIS A 386 -22.43 6.46 17.58
N ARG A 387 -22.68 5.13 17.40
CA ARG A 387 -22.12 4.38 16.27
C ARG A 387 -22.49 5.00 14.92
N LEU A 388 -23.78 5.36 14.75
CA LEU A 388 -24.26 6.01 13.53
C LEU A 388 -23.63 7.36 13.30
N PHE A 389 -23.47 8.16 14.35
CA PHE A 389 -22.83 9.48 14.28
C PHE A 389 -21.39 9.36 13.80
N LEU A 390 -20.58 8.55 14.50
CA LEU A 390 -19.17 8.32 14.15
C LEU A 390 -18.99 7.71 12.76
N GLY A 391 -19.85 6.76 12.40
CA GLY A 391 -19.81 6.11 11.08
C GLY A 391 -20.05 7.10 9.93
N ARG A 392 -21.04 8.00 10.06
CA ARG A 392 -21.32 9.07 9.06
C ARG A 392 -20.19 10.08 8.97
N ALA A 393 -19.63 10.49 10.11
CA ALA A 393 -18.50 11.40 10.14
C ALA A 393 -17.26 10.76 9.47
N GLY A 394 -17.01 9.47 9.73
CA GLY A 394 -15.96 8.70 9.08
C GLY A 394 -16.14 8.61 7.56
N GLU A 395 -17.35 8.33 7.06
CA GLU A 395 -17.65 8.33 5.63
C GLU A 395 -17.38 9.68 4.99
N ALA A 396 -17.87 10.77 5.60
CA ALA A 396 -17.66 12.12 5.09
C ALA A 396 -16.15 12.45 4.99
N ARG A 397 -15.37 12.08 6.01
CA ARG A 397 -13.92 12.29 6.02
C ARG A 397 -13.21 11.50 4.92
N VAL A 398 -13.48 10.22 4.77
CA VAL A 398 -12.84 9.40 3.72
C VAL A 398 -13.13 9.96 2.34
N ARG A 399 -14.38 10.28 2.05
CA ARG A 399 -14.79 10.79 0.74
C ARG A 399 -14.22 12.17 0.41
N SER A 400 -14.01 13.02 1.41
CA SER A 400 -13.48 14.37 1.20
C SER A 400 -11.94 14.42 1.18
N ALA A 401 -11.26 13.68 2.07
CA ALA A 401 -9.83 13.83 2.31
C ALA A 401 -8.97 12.72 1.69
N PHE A 402 -9.57 11.54 1.39
CA PHE A 402 -8.84 10.37 0.92
C PHE A 402 -9.37 9.88 -0.44
N SER A 403 -9.42 10.79 -1.42
CA SER A 403 -9.85 10.46 -2.79
C SER A 403 -8.72 9.84 -3.60
N PHE A 404 -8.94 8.65 -4.15
CA PHE A 404 -8.04 7.99 -5.09
C PHE A 404 -7.77 8.88 -6.32
N ARG A 405 -8.82 9.46 -6.92
CA ARG A 405 -8.69 10.31 -8.10
C ARG A 405 -7.77 11.52 -7.84
N ALA A 406 -7.92 12.18 -6.69
CA ALA A 406 -7.07 13.31 -6.32
C ALA A 406 -5.58 12.91 -6.12
N GLY A 407 -5.34 11.71 -5.58
CA GLY A 407 -3.99 11.15 -5.45
C GLY A 407 -3.34 10.90 -6.81
N VAL A 408 -4.06 10.24 -7.71
CA VAL A 408 -3.57 9.95 -9.07
C VAL A 408 -3.39 11.23 -9.89
N ASP A 409 -4.30 12.23 -9.80
CA ASP A 409 -4.15 13.54 -10.45
C ASP A 409 -2.83 14.21 -10.04
N ARG A 410 -2.56 14.21 -8.74
CA ARG A 410 -1.32 14.79 -8.19
C ARG A 410 -0.08 14.07 -8.69
N LEU A 411 -0.12 12.74 -8.74
CA LEU A 411 0.99 11.93 -9.23
C LEU A 411 1.20 12.12 -10.74
N ALA A 412 0.12 12.16 -11.52
CA ALA A 412 0.17 12.41 -12.97
C ALA A 412 0.82 13.76 -13.29
N VAL A 413 0.43 14.83 -12.59
CA VAL A 413 1.06 16.15 -12.74
C VAL A 413 2.56 16.10 -12.43
N LYS A 414 2.96 15.39 -11.37
CA LYS A 414 4.39 15.25 -11.01
C LYS A 414 5.18 14.45 -12.05
N LEU A 415 4.64 13.39 -12.57
CA LEU A 415 5.26 12.57 -13.61
C LEU A 415 5.32 13.31 -14.94
N GLY A 416 4.27 14.05 -15.31
CA GLY A 416 4.24 14.90 -16.49
C GLY A 416 5.25 16.05 -16.41
N ALA A 417 5.36 16.71 -15.26
CA ALA A 417 6.37 17.75 -15.04
C ALA A 417 7.80 17.20 -15.10
N ALA A 418 8.04 15.95 -14.68
CA ALA A 418 9.34 15.30 -14.79
C ALA A 418 9.77 15.05 -16.24
N GLY A 419 8.82 14.72 -17.15
CA GLY A 419 9.07 14.59 -18.59
C GLY A 419 9.40 15.93 -19.27
N ILE A 420 8.72 17.00 -18.86
CA ILE A 420 8.94 18.34 -19.42
C ILE A 420 10.33 18.92 -19.06
N LEU A 421 10.85 18.59 -17.87
CA LEU A 421 12.15 19.10 -17.43
C LEU A 421 13.34 18.44 -18.16
N SER A 422 13.18 17.21 -18.66
CA SER A 422 14.23 16.55 -19.45
C SER A 422 14.40 17.15 -20.84
N GLY A 423 13.32 17.66 -21.45
CA GLY A 423 13.37 18.31 -22.76
C GLY A 423 13.98 19.72 -22.78
N ARG A 424 14.04 20.41 -21.63
CA ARG A 424 14.61 21.79 -21.56
C ARG A 424 16.11 21.85 -21.31
N ASN A 425 16.75 20.76 -20.89
CA ASN A 425 18.20 20.70 -20.65
C ASN A 425 18.98 20.12 -21.83
N ALA A 426 18.32 19.82 -22.95
CA ALA A 426 18.93 19.29 -24.17
C ALA A 426 18.92 20.32 -25.37
N ALA A 427 18.58 21.59 -25.09
CA ALA A 427 18.65 22.67 -26.12
C ALA A 427 19.75 23.66 -25.78
#